data_a5406633806de71ced79b5f6bc0046a6
#
_entry.id   a5406633806de71ced79b5f6bc0046a6
#
_cell.length_a   1.000
_cell.length_b   1.000
_cell.length_c   1.000
_cell.angle_alpha   90.00
_cell.angle_beta   90.00
_cell.angle_gamma   90.00
#
_symmetry.space_group_name_H-M   'P 1'
#
loop_
_entity.id
_entity.type
_entity.pdbx_description
1 polymer ?
#
loop_
_entity_poly.entity_id
_entity_poly.type
_entity_poly.pdbx_seq_one_letter_code
_entity_poly.pdbx_strand_id
1 'polypeptide(L)'
;SALMMVIVTSVSLMVHIYTIGYMSEDPGYQRFFAYISLFTFSMLMLVLGENLLVTFLGWEGVGTCSYFLISFWHTRDSAATAGKKAFVTNRVGDWGMLTAMFMAFAAVGTLSYEGINHAAETGGLAAVTATGIAMMLFVGACGKSAQLPLYIWLPDAMEGPTPVSALIHAATMVTSGVFLLTRMAPVLHAAYPWSGDVIATVGALTALFA
;
A
#
# COMPACT_ATOMS: atom_id res chain seq x y z
N SER A 1 1.92 4.59 -13.92
CA SER A 1 0.55 4.13 -13.58
C SER A 1 0.04 3.06 -14.54
N ALA A 2 0.19 3.21 -15.87
CA ALA A 2 -0.34 2.26 -16.87
C ALA A 2 0.15 0.81 -16.66
N LEU A 3 1.45 0.62 -16.42
CA LEU A 3 2.00 -0.71 -16.15
C LEU A 3 1.35 -1.36 -14.92
N MET A 4 1.24 -0.63 -13.82
CA MET A 4 0.59 -1.13 -12.60
C MET A 4 -0.89 -1.43 -12.82
N MET A 5 -1.60 -0.63 -13.62
CA MET A 5 -2.99 -0.90 -13.97
C MET A 5 -3.13 -2.24 -14.70
N VAL A 6 -2.27 -2.52 -15.68
CA VAL A 6 -2.26 -3.80 -16.42
C VAL A 6 -1.99 -4.97 -15.47
N ILE A 7 -1.01 -4.85 -14.58
CA ILE A 7 -0.69 -5.90 -13.60
C ILE A 7 -1.88 -6.15 -12.67
N VAL A 8 -2.43 -5.10 -12.08
CA VAL A 8 -3.56 -5.21 -11.13
C VAL A 8 -4.78 -5.84 -11.79
N THR A 9 -5.17 -5.37 -12.98
CA THR A 9 -6.36 -5.88 -13.68
C THR A 9 -6.17 -7.31 -14.14
N SER A 10 -4.98 -7.68 -14.68
CA SER A 10 -4.69 -9.03 -15.14
C SER A 10 -4.70 -10.04 -14.00
N VAL A 11 -4.01 -9.73 -12.89
CA VAL A 11 -4.00 -10.62 -11.72
C VAL A 11 -5.38 -10.69 -11.07
N SER A 12 -6.07 -9.57 -10.94
CA SER A 12 -7.44 -9.55 -10.42
C SER A 12 -8.38 -10.43 -11.24
N LEU A 13 -8.31 -10.36 -12.58
CA LEU A 13 -9.10 -11.22 -13.48
C LEU A 13 -8.83 -12.70 -13.20
N MET A 14 -7.56 -13.11 -13.15
CA MET A 14 -7.19 -14.50 -12.87
C MET A 14 -7.68 -14.98 -11.50
N VAL A 15 -7.55 -14.13 -10.48
CA VAL A 15 -8.01 -14.42 -9.12
C VAL A 15 -9.53 -14.53 -9.08
N HIS A 16 -10.29 -13.67 -9.78
CA HIS A 16 -11.74 -13.76 -9.84
C HIS A 16 -12.19 -15.08 -10.49
N ILE A 17 -11.56 -15.48 -11.63
CA ILE A 17 -11.86 -16.75 -12.30
C ILE A 17 -11.56 -17.94 -11.36
N TYR A 18 -10.40 -17.95 -10.71
CA TYR A 18 -10.03 -18.99 -9.75
C TYR A 18 -11.01 -19.09 -8.58
N THR A 19 -11.46 -17.94 -8.08
CA THR A 19 -12.38 -17.85 -6.93
C THR A 19 -13.75 -18.47 -7.21
N ILE A 20 -14.21 -18.49 -8.48
CA ILE A 20 -15.48 -19.13 -8.86
C ILE A 20 -15.52 -20.60 -8.41
N GLY A 21 -14.43 -21.33 -8.66
CA GLY A 21 -14.33 -22.72 -8.21
C GLY A 21 -13.96 -22.85 -6.73
N TYR A 22 -12.99 -22.04 -6.27
CA TYR A 22 -12.46 -22.15 -4.90
C TYR A 22 -13.51 -21.87 -3.81
N MET A 23 -14.38 -20.89 -4.02
CA MET A 23 -15.38 -20.45 -3.03
C MET A 23 -16.78 -21.00 -3.32
N SER A 24 -16.97 -21.89 -4.29
CA SER A 24 -18.28 -22.35 -4.76
C SER A 24 -19.15 -22.96 -3.68
N GLU A 25 -18.55 -23.61 -2.68
CA GLU A 25 -19.24 -24.29 -1.58
C GLU A 25 -19.31 -23.43 -0.30
N ASP A 26 -18.65 -22.25 -0.27
CA ASP A 26 -18.65 -21.40 0.91
C ASP A 26 -19.93 -20.55 0.97
N PRO A 27 -20.67 -20.56 2.11
CA PRO A 27 -21.90 -19.77 2.26
C PRO A 27 -21.63 -18.24 2.15
N GLY A 28 -20.40 -17.80 2.32
CA GLY A 28 -19.98 -16.42 2.17
C GLY A 28 -19.60 -16.01 0.74
N TYR A 29 -19.85 -16.84 -0.27
CA TYR A 29 -19.46 -16.61 -1.67
C TYR A 29 -19.75 -15.19 -2.18
N GLN A 30 -20.98 -14.71 -2.05
CA GLN A 30 -21.37 -13.40 -2.53
C GLN A 30 -20.63 -12.25 -1.81
N ARG A 31 -20.48 -12.38 -0.49
CA ARG A 31 -19.74 -11.43 0.34
C ARG A 31 -18.28 -11.40 -0.06
N PHE A 32 -17.68 -12.55 -0.36
CA PHE A 32 -16.29 -12.64 -0.80
C PHE A 32 -16.08 -11.88 -2.12
N PHE A 33 -16.93 -12.11 -3.13
CA PHE A 33 -16.86 -11.42 -4.41
C PHE A 33 -17.04 -9.90 -4.28
N ALA A 34 -17.92 -9.46 -3.40
CA ALA A 34 -18.07 -8.04 -3.11
C ALA A 34 -16.78 -7.44 -2.55
N TYR A 35 -16.09 -8.14 -1.63
CA TYR A 35 -14.85 -7.64 -1.03
C TYR A 35 -13.69 -7.62 -2.01
N ILE A 36 -13.49 -8.65 -2.85
CA ILE A 36 -12.40 -8.66 -3.84
C ILE A 36 -12.63 -7.62 -4.94
N SER A 37 -13.89 -7.39 -5.33
CA SER A 37 -14.25 -6.34 -6.29
C SER A 37 -14.00 -4.94 -5.71
N LEU A 38 -14.39 -4.71 -4.46
CA LEU A 38 -14.13 -3.45 -3.75
C LEU A 38 -12.62 -3.22 -3.55
N PHE A 39 -11.87 -4.28 -3.26
CA PHE A 39 -10.41 -4.22 -3.16
C PHE A 39 -9.79 -3.82 -4.50
N THR A 40 -10.21 -4.44 -5.60
CA THR A 40 -9.72 -4.11 -6.95
C THR A 40 -10.04 -2.66 -7.33
N PHE A 41 -11.26 -2.19 -7.05
CA PHE A 41 -11.64 -0.80 -7.24
C PHE A 41 -10.73 0.16 -6.45
N SER A 42 -10.54 -0.12 -5.15
CA SER A 42 -9.68 0.70 -4.29
C SER A 42 -8.23 0.73 -4.78
N MET A 43 -7.73 -0.42 -5.27
CA MET A 43 -6.38 -0.50 -5.84
C MET A 43 -6.25 0.29 -7.14
N LEU A 44 -7.26 0.27 -7.99
CA LEU A 44 -7.27 1.08 -9.20
C LEU A 44 -7.34 2.58 -8.89
N MET A 45 -8.10 3.00 -7.88
CA MET A 45 -8.09 4.37 -7.39
C MET A 45 -6.69 4.79 -6.92
N LEU A 46 -6.00 3.93 -6.18
CA LEU A 46 -4.64 4.18 -5.71
C LEU A 46 -3.67 4.38 -6.88
N VAL A 47 -3.71 3.50 -7.87
CA VAL A 47 -2.76 3.50 -9.00
C VAL A 47 -3.04 4.63 -9.99
N LEU A 48 -4.30 4.98 -10.20
CA LEU A 48 -4.73 6.00 -11.16
C LEU A 48 -4.82 7.41 -10.55
N GLY A 49 -4.73 7.54 -9.22
CA GLY A 49 -4.79 8.84 -8.55
C GLY A 49 -3.74 9.82 -9.10
N GLU A 50 -4.15 11.02 -9.48
CA GLU A 50 -3.27 12.09 -9.97
C GLU A 50 -2.67 12.94 -8.84
N ASN A 51 -3.17 12.74 -7.63
CA ASN A 51 -2.72 13.45 -6.45
C ASN A 51 -2.65 12.52 -5.24
N LEU A 52 -1.91 12.95 -4.21
CA LEU A 52 -1.72 12.19 -2.98
C LEU A 52 -3.04 11.92 -2.23
N LEU A 53 -4.04 12.82 -2.34
CA LEU A 53 -5.32 12.65 -1.65
C LEU A 53 -6.13 11.48 -2.24
N VAL A 54 -6.25 11.41 -3.57
CA VAL A 54 -6.95 10.29 -4.24
C VAL A 54 -6.19 8.99 -4.03
N THR A 55 -4.85 9.04 -4.11
CA THR A 55 -4.00 7.88 -3.79
C THR A 55 -4.22 7.42 -2.35
N PHE A 56 -4.31 8.35 -1.39
CA PHE A 56 -4.57 8.03 0.01
C PHE A 56 -5.96 7.42 0.22
N LEU A 57 -6.98 7.91 -0.48
CA LEU A 57 -8.31 7.31 -0.43
C LEU A 57 -8.29 5.84 -0.90
N GLY A 58 -7.62 5.57 -2.02
CA GLY A 58 -7.39 4.19 -2.48
C GLY A 58 -6.57 3.37 -1.49
N TRP A 59 -5.54 3.99 -0.90
CA TRP A 59 -4.65 3.38 0.11
C TRP A 59 -5.41 2.91 1.36
N GLU A 60 -6.31 3.73 1.85
CA GLU A 60 -7.21 3.41 2.95
C GLU A 60 -8.23 2.32 2.55
N GLY A 61 -8.76 2.43 1.33
CA GLY A 61 -9.69 1.44 0.79
C GLY A 61 -9.10 0.04 0.71
N VAL A 62 -7.87 -0.11 0.17
CA VAL A 62 -7.21 -1.43 0.14
C VAL A 62 -6.88 -1.94 1.54
N GLY A 63 -6.53 -1.05 2.48
CA GLY A 63 -6.31 -1.41 3.89
C GLY A 63 -7.56 -1.97 4.56
N THR A 64 -8.69 -1.31 4.37
CA THR A 64 -9.99 -1.74 4.91
C THR A 64 -10.45 -3.05 4.26
N CYS A 65 -10.33 -3.17 2.94
CA CYS A 65 -10.68 -4.40 2.23
C CYS A 65 -9.80 -5.58 2.66
N SER A 66 -8.48 -5.34 2.87
CA SER A 66 -7.58 -6.38 3.36
C SER A 66 -7.99 -6.89 4.74
N TYR A 67 -8.43 -6.02 5.64
CA TYR A 67 -8.99 -6.42 6.92
C TYR A 67 -10.19 -7.37 6.75
N PHE A 68 -11.17 -7.00 5.91
CA PHE A 68 -12.35 -7.86 5.65
C PHE A 68 -11.98 -9.19 5.00
N LEU A 69 -10.99 -9.19 4.14
CA LEU A 69 -10.56 -10.38 3.40
C LEU A 69 -9.70 -11.32 4.25
N ILE A 70 -8.77 -10.80 5.05
CA ILE A 70 -7.95 -11.62 5.97
C ILE A 70 -8.83 -12.22 7.06
N SER A 71 -9.75 -11.42 7.63
CA SER A 71 -10.70 -11.88 8.63
C SER A 71 -12.00 -12.47 8.04
N PHE A 72 -11.98 -12.94 6.79
CA PHE A 72 -13.17 -13.42 6.11
C PHE A 72 -13.88 -14.51 6.91
N TRP A 73 -13.14 -15.48 7.42
CA TRP A 73 -13.63 -16.52 8.34
C TRP A 73 -13.55 -16.04 9.80
N HIS A 74 -14.21 -14.92 10.08
CA HIS A 74 -14.20 -14.25 11.40
C HIS A 74 -14.66 -15.11 12.59
N THR A 75 -15.28 -16.25 12.33
CA THR A 75 -15.61 -17.25 13.36
C THR A 75 -14.39 -18.01 13.87
N ARG A 76 -13.27 -17.94 13.16
CA ARG A 76 -11.97 -18.45 13.61
C ARG A 76 -11.22 -17.34 14.33
N ASP A 77 -10.86 -17.54 15.59
CA ASP A 77 -10.16 -16.54 16.40
C ASP A 77 -8.80 -16.14 15.78
N SER A 78 -8.11 -17.09 15.13
CA SER A 78 -6.85 -16.84 14.41
C SER A 78 -7.05 -15.81 13.29
N ALA A 79 -8.05 -16.04 12.42
CA ALA A 79 -8.33 -15.13 11.29
C ALA A 79 -8.82 -13.75 11.77
N ALA A 80 -9.67 -13.71 12.81
CA ALA A 80 -10.13 -12.45 13.39
C ALA A 80 -8.96 -11.64 14.01
N THR A 81 -8.04 -12.32 14.69
CA THR A 81 -6.86 -11.69 15.28
C THR A 81 -5.87 -11.24 14.20
N ALA A 82 -5.62 -12.07 13.18
CA ALA A 82 -4.76 -11.72 12.06
C ALA A 82 -5.25 -10.47 11.31
N GLY A 83 -6.55 -10.39 11.03
CA GLY A 83 -7.13 -9.21 10.39
C GLY A 83 -6.97 -7.94 11.23
N LYS A 84 -7.25 -8.00 12.54
CA LYS A 84 -7.04 -6.87 13.46
C LYS A 84 -5.57 -6.43 13.48
N LYS A 85 -4.65 -7.38 13.58
CA LYS A 85 -3.20 -7.12 13.57
C LYS A 85 -2.78 -6.43 12.28
N ALA A 86 -3.20 -6.96 11.13
CA ALA A 86 -2.93 -6.36 9.83
C ALA A 86 -3.46 -4.93 9.74
N PHE A 87 -4.70 -4.69 10.15
CA PHE A 87 -5.32 -3.36 10.11
C PHE A 87 -4.57 -2.35 10.98
N VAL A 88 -4.31 -2.69 12.26
CA VAL A 88 -3.63 -1.77 13.19
C VAL A 88 -2.20 -1.48 12.75
N THR A 89 -1.45 -2.49 12.31
CA THR A 89 -0.07 -2.31 11.83
C THR A 89 -0.02 -1.40 10.59
N ASN A 90 -0.95 -1.60 9.65
CA ASN A 90 -1.05 -0.74 8.47
C ASN A 90 -1.40 0.70 8.83
N ARG A 91 -2.26 0.93 9.85
CA ARG A 91 -2.61 2.28 10.32
C ARG A 91 -1.43 3.07 10.84
N VAL A 92 -0.44 2.41 11.44
CA VAL A 92 0.81 3.07 11.83
C VAL A 92 1.55 3.60 10.59
N GLY A 93 1.58 2.82 9.49
CA GLY A 93 2.11 3.29 8.22
C GLY A 93 1.28 4.42 7.60
N ASP A 94 -0.04 4.31 7.64
CA ASP A 94 -0.98 5.30 7.09
C ASP A 94 -0.80 6.68 7.75
N TRP A 95 -0.47 6.72 9.04
CA TRP A 95 -0.09 7.95 9.73
C TRP A 95 1.14 8.62 9.10
N GLY A 96 2.15 7.84 8.71
CA GLY A 96 3.33 8.37 7.99
C GLY A 96 2.93 9.02 6.66
N MET A 97 2.11 8.34 5.85
CA MET A 97 1.64 8.90 4.58
C MET A 97 0.83 10.17 4.78
N LEU A 98 -0.06 10.21 5.76
CA LEU A 98 -0.87 11.39 6.08
C LEU A 98 0.02 12.58 6.50
N THR A 99 1.04 12.33 7.34
CA THR A 99 2.00 13.34 7.76
C THR A 99 2.79 13.88 6.55
N ALA A 100 3.23 13.00 5.64
CA ALA A 100 3.90 13.41 4.41
C ALA A 100 3.02 14.31 3.54
N MET A 101 1.72 14.00 3.43
CA MET A 101 0.75 14.82 2.70
C MET A 101 0.62 16.22 3.30
N PHE A 102 0.52 16.34 4.63
CA PHE A 102 0.47 17.64 5.30
C PHE A 102 1.77 18.44 5.10
N MET A 103 2.92 17.79 5.19
CA MET A 103 4.21 18.43 4.94
C MET A 103 4.33 18.92 3.48
N ALA A 104 3.92 18.09 2.51
CA ALA A 104 3.94 18.45 1.10
C ALA A 104 3.01 19.63 0.81
N PHE A 105 1.79 19.60 1.35
CA PHE A 105 0.84 20.70 1.19
C PHE A 105 1.32 21.98 1.83
N ALA A 106 1.88 21.93 3.03
CA ALA A 106 2.44 23.10 3.71
C ALA A 106 3.65 23.72 2.97
N ALA A 107 4.45 22.88 2.29
CA ALA A 107 5.64 23.36 1.59
C ALA A 107 5.36 23.86 0.16
N VAL A 108 4.45 23.22 -0.58
CA VAL A 108 4.23 23.45 -2.01
C VAL A 108 2.85 24.05 -2.30
N GLY A 109 1.89 23.91 -1.37
CA GLY A 109 0.52 24.39 -1.54
C GLY A 109 -0.37 23.47 -2.41
N THR A 110 0.15 22.33 -2.83
CA THR A 110 -0.59 21.36 -3.66
C THR A 110 -0.31 19.91 -3.22
N LEU A 111 -1.27 19.00 -3.50
CA LEU A 111 -1.10 17.56 -3.34
C LEU A 111 -0.95 16.82 -4.69
N SER A 112 -0.89 17.55 -5.80
CA SER A 112 -0.65 16.97 -7.12
C SER A 112 0.77 16.39 -7.21
N TYR A 113 0.91 15.19 -7.77
CA TYR A 113 2.22 14.59 -8.03
C TYR A 113 3.08 15.47 -8.91
N GLU A 114 2.49 16.05 -9.96
CA GLU A 114 3.21 16.93 -10.88
C GLU A 114 3.75 18.17 -10.15
N GLY A 115 2.92 18.86 -9.37
CA GLY A 115 3.32 20.07 -8.65
C GLY A 115 4.41 19.80 -7.60
N ILE A 116 4.30 18.71 -6.83
CA ILE A 116 5.29 18.35 -5.80
C ILE A 116 6.61 17.95 -6.46
N ASN A 117 6.57 17.10 -7.48
CA ASN A 117 7.76 16.64 -8.18
C ASN A 117 8.45 17.79 -8.93
N HIS A 118 7.71 18.67 -9.58
CA HIS A 118 8.27 19.86 -10.21
C HIS A 118 8.96 20.78 -9.19
N ALA A 119 8.35 21.00 -8.03
CA ALA A 119 8.99 21.79 -6.96
C ALA A 119 10.29 21.13 -6.46
N ALA A 120 10.33 19.80 -6.38
CA ALA A 120 11.53 19.06 -6.00
C ALA A 120 12.65 19.18 -7.06
N GLU A 121 12.32 19.06 -8.34
CA GLU A 121 13.27 19.13 -9.46
C GLU A 121 13.82 20.54 -9.67
N THR A 122 13.02 21.58 -9.46
CA THR A 122 13.41 22.98 -9.68
C THR A 122 14.10 23.62 -8.46
N GLY A 123 14.30 22.86 -7.38
CA GLY A 123 14.89 23.39 -6.14
C GLY A 123 13.93 24.23 -5.30
N GLY A 124 12.64 24.25 -5.62
CA GLY A 124 11.61 24.92 -4.83
C GLY A 124 11.29 24.22 -3.51
N LEU A 125 11.79 23.00 -3.33
CA LEU A 125 11.63 22.23 -2.10
C LEU A 125 12.97 22.10 -1.37
N ALA A 126 13.07 22.68 -0.16
CA ALA A 126 14.30 22.59 0.64
C ALA A 126 14.64 21.12 0.97
N ALA A 127 15.92 20.76 0.93
CA ALA A 127 16.37 19.37 1.16
C ALA A 127 15.90 18.78 2.51
N VAL A 128 15.82 19.60 3.56
CA VAL A 128 15.28 19.19 4.87
C VAL A 128 13.82 18.77 4.75
N THR A 129 13.01 19.58 4.07
CA THR A 129 11.57 19.31 3.87
C THR A 129 11.36 18.09 2.95
N ALA A 130 12.14 18.01 1.86
CA ALA A 130 12.13 16.85 0.96
C ALA A 130 12.46 15.55 1.73
N THR A 131 13.48 15.61 2.59
CA THR A 131 13.85 14.46 3.44
C THR A 131 12.73 14.08 4.40
N GLY A 132 12.09 15.05 5.04
CA GLY A 132 10.94 14.81 5.92
C GLY A 132 9.80 14.12 5.18
N ILE A 133 9.41 14.63 4.01
CA ILE A 133 8.38 14.04 3.16
C ILE A 133 8.77 12.63 2.72
N ALA A 134 10.00 12.44 2.22
CA ALA A 134 10.50 11.14 1.77
C ALA A 134 10.46 10.08 2.89
N MET A 135 10.92 10.42 4.08
CA MET A 135 10.94 9.51 5.23
C MET A 135 9.54 9.18 5.73
N MET A 136 8.61 10.14 5.73
CA MET A 136 7.23 9.88 6.11
C MET A 136 6.48 9.04 5.06
N LEU A 137 6.72 9.25 3.77
CA LEU A 137 6.23 8.37 2.70
C LEU A 137 6.81 6.96 2.84
N PHE A 138 8.08 6.85 3.23
CA PHE A 138 8.71 5.55 3.48
C PHE A 138 8.08 4.81 4.67
N VAL A 139 7.73 5.51 5.76
CA VAL A 139 6.96 4.91 6.87
C VAL A 139 5.62 4.36 6.36
N GLY A 140 4.92 5.13 5.50
CA GLY A 140 3.71 4.64 4.82
C GLY A 140 3.96 3.38 4.00
N ALA A 141 5.02 3.41 3.20
CA ALA A 141 5.43 2.27 2.38
C ALA A 141 5.78 1.04 3.23
N CYS A 142 6.47 1.20 4.37
CA CYS A 142 6.79 0.11 5.30
C CYS A 142 5.54 -0.61 5.80
N GLY A 143 4.45 0.12 6.06
CA GLY A 143 3.18 -0.48 6.47
C GLY A 143 2.61 -1.42 5.40
N LYS A 144 2.36 -0.91 4.19
CA LYS A 144 1.73 -1.69 3.11
C LYS A 144 2.65 -2.73 2.50
N SER A 145 3.95 -2.41 2.34
CA SER A 145 4.94 -3.31 1.75
C SER A 145 5.57 -4.27 2.76
N ALA A 146 5.04 -4.31 3.99
CA ALA A 146 5.51 -5.19 5.06
C ALA A 146 7.02 -5.14 5.27
N GLN A 147 7.60 -3.93 5.25
CA GLN A 147 9.01 -3.72 5.52
C GLN A 147 9.25 -3.65 7.03
N LEU A 148 10.47 -3.98 7.48
CA LEU A 148 10.85 -3.78 8.87
C LEU A 148 10.66 -2.31 9.30
N PRO A 149 10.12 -2.07 10.51
CA PRO A 149 9.66 -3.01 11.53
C PRO A 149 8.19 -3.45 11.37
N LEU A 150 7.45 -3.00 10.35
CA LEU A 150 6.01 -3.20 10.18
C LEU A 150 5.64 -4.48 9.41
N TYR A 151 6.57 -5.44 9.26
CA TYR A 151 6.35 -6.69 8.53
C TYR A 151 5.42 -7.69 9.26
N ILE A 152 5.21 -7.52 10.56
CA ILE A 152 4.62 -8.49 11.49
C ILE A 152 3.20 -8.95 11.14
N TRP A 153 2.49 -8.24 10.28
CA TRP A 153 1.13 -8.59 9.85
C TRP A 153 1.11 -9.56 8.66
N LEU A 154 2.15 -9.56 7.84
CA LEU A 154 2.18 -10.30 6.57
C LEU A 154 2.14 -11.83 6.76
N PRO A 155 2.90 -12.46 7.68
CA PRO A 155 2.80 -13.88 7.93
C PRO A 155 1.40 -14.31 8.37
N ASP A 156 0.77 -13.57 9.26
CA ASP A 156 -0.56 -13.89 9.79
C ASP A 156 -1.67 -13.65 8.76
N ALA A 157 -1.43 -12.81 7.76
CA ALA A 157 -2.39 -12.54 6.70
C ALA A 157 -2.71 -13.76 5.84
N MET A 158 -1.93 -14.84 5.93
CA MET A 158 -2.20 -16.13 5.29
C MET A 158 -3.38 -16.90 5.89
N GLU A 159 -3.96 -16.46 7.02
CA GLU A 159 -5.19 -17.01 7.60
C GLU A 159 -6.44 -16.76 6.73
N GLY A 160 -6.37 -15.81 5.81
CA GLY A 160 -7.44 -15.57 4.83
C GLY A 160 -7.49 -16.62 3.72
N PRO A 161 -8.60 -16.66 2.93
CA PRO A 161 -8.71 -17.54 1.78
C PRO A 161 -7.56 -17.37 0.78
N THR A 162 -7.09 -18.46 0.16
CA THR A 162 -5.96 -18.44 -0.79
C THR A 162 -6.05 -17.38 -1.91
N PRO A 163 -7.23 -17.14 -2.54
CA PRO A 163 -7.35 -16.06 -3.54
C PRO A 163 -7.01 -14.67 -2.98
N VAL A 164 -7.28 -14.44 -1.70
CA VAL A 164 -6.95 -13.18 -1.01
C VAL A 164 -5.44 -13.01 -0.93
N SER A 165 -4.74 -14.05 -0.48
CA SER A 165 -3.27 -14.01 -0.37
C SER A 165 -2.63 -13.77 -1.73
N ALA A 166 -3.13 -14.40 -2.79
CA ALA A 166 -2.66 -14.16 -4.15
C ALA A 166 -2.90 -12.71 -4.61
N LEU A 167 -4.05 -12.14 -4.31
CA LEU A 167 -4.39 -10.76 -4.72
C LEU A 167 -3.61 -9.72 -3.91
N ILE A 168 -3.61 -9.83 -2.57
CA ILE A 168 -3.00 -8.84 -1.68
C ILE A 168 -1.47 -8.85 -1.78
N HIS A 169 -0.84 -10.05 -1.75
CA HIS A 169 0.59 -10.16 -1.54
C HIS A 169 1.40 -10.21 -2.84
N ALA A 170 0.83 -10.76 -3.92
CA ALA A 170 1.58 -10.92 -5.17
C ALA A 170 1.66 -9.64 -6.00
N ALA A 171 0.53 -8.95 -6.23
CA ALA A 171 0.50 -7.94 -7.29
C ALA A 171 -0.05 -6.58 -6.88
N THR A 172 -0.61 -6.43 -5.67
CA THR A 172 -1.40 -5.23 -5.40
C THR A 172 -0.98 -4.48 -4.14
N MET A 173 -1.43 -4.90 -2.94
CA MET A 173 -1.24 -4.09 -1.74
C MET A 173 0.24 -3.94 -1.35
N VAL A 174 1.02 -5.01 -1.40
CA VAL A 174 2.45 -4.97 -1.03
C VAL A 174 3.27 -4.16 -2.01
N THR A 175 2.90 -4.15 -3.29
CA THR A 175 3.59 -3.34 -4.31
C THR A 175 3.24 -1.86 -4.27
N SER A 176 2.14 -1.47 -3.58
CA SER A 176 1.69 -0.08 -3.51
C SER A 176 2.71 0.86 -2.84
N GLY A 177 3.45 0.38 -1.84
CA GLY A 177 4.52 1.17 -1.20
C GLY A 177 5.67 1.48 -2.15
N VAL A 178 6.13 0.47 -2.90
CA VAL A 178 7.17 0.64 -3.93
C VAL A 178 6.68 1.58 -5.04
N PHE A 179 5.43 1.40 -5.48
CA PHE A 179 4.80 2.26 -6.48
C PHE A 179 4.75 3.74 -6.02
N LEU A 180 4.35 3.98 -4.77
CA LEU A 180 4.30 5.32 -4.19
C LEU A 180 5.67 5.99 -4.19
N LEU A 181 6.71 5.30 -3.69
CA LEU A 181 8.08 5.83 -3.67
C LEU A 181 8.61 6.09 -5.08
N THR A 182 8.31 5.20 -6.04
CA THR A 182 8.69 5.40 -7.44
C THR A 182 8.02 6.64 -8.05
N ARG A 183 6.74 6.89 -7.74
CA ARG A 183 6.04 8.10 -8.19
C ARG A 183 6.58 9.39 -7.59
N MET A 184 7.16 9.30 -6.40
CA MET A 184 7.75 10.42 -5.67
C MET A 184 9.29 10.44 -5.77
N ALA A 185 9.86 9.75 -6.77
CA ALA A 185 11.31 9.70 -6.97
C ALA A 185 12.00 11.06 -7.01
N PRO A 186 11.46 12.13 -7.66
CA PRO A 186 12.08 13.46 -7.60
C PRO A 186 12.23 14.00 -6.17
N VAL A 187 11.25 13.76 -5.30
CA VAL A 187 11.34 14.17 -3.89
C VAL A 187 12.41 13.37 -3.14
N LEU A 188 12.56 12.07 -3.43
CA LEU A 188 13.61 11.24 -2.85
C LEU A 188 15.00 11.72 -3.31
N HIS A 189 15.14 12.15 -4.57
CA HIS A 189 16.40 12.69 -5.11
C HIS A 189 16.74 14.07 -4.54
N ALA A 190 15.74 14.91 -4.24
CA ALA A 190 15.92 16.20 -3.59
C ALA A 190 16.23 16.10 -2.08
N ALA A 191 15.97 14.94 -1.48
CA ALA A 191 16.25 14.65 -0.07
C ALA A 191 17.75 14.46 0.19
N TYR A 192 18.15 14.53 1.46
CA TYR A 192 19.54 14.21 1.82
C TYR A 192 19.89 12.75 1.48
N PRO A 193 21.12 12.48 0.99
CA PRO A 193 21.54 11.15 0.52
C PRO A 193 21.33 10.03 1.54
N TRP A 194 21.53 10.30 2.84
CA TRP A 194 21.35 9.32 3.90
C TRP A 194 19.92 8.72 3.95
N SER A 195 18.91 9.45 3.47
CA SER A 195 17.53 8.92 3.42
C SER A 195 17.41 7.76 2.45
N GLY A 196 18.09 7.81 1.32
CA GLY A 196 18.21 6.70 0.37
C GLY A 196 18.91 5.48 0.99
N ASP A 197 19.99 5.74 1.75
CA ASP A 197 20.72 4.66 2.46
C ASP A 197 19.85 3.95 3.50
N VAL A 198 19.01 4.69 4.23
CA VAL A 198 18.04 4.11 5.18
C VAL A 198 17.03 3.24 4.46
N ILE A 199 16.42 3.72 3.36
CA ILE A 199 15.44 2.98 2.57
C ILE A 199 16.08 1.68 2.04
N ALA A 200 17.28 1.77 1.45
CA ALA A 200 18.01 0.62 0.92
C ALA A 200 18.37 -0.38 2.03
N THR A 201 18.83 0.10 3.18
CA THR A 201 19.20 -0.75 4.33
C THR A 201 17.99 -1.50 4.87
N VAL A 202 16.86 -0.83 5.07
CA VAL A 202 15.63 -1.47 5.54
C VAL A 202 15.14 -2.51 4.53
N GLY A 203 15.19 -2.19 3.24
CA GLY A 203 14.83 -3.13 2.17
C GLY A 203 15.73 -4.37 2.16
N ALA A 204 17.05 -4.18 2.26
CA ALA A 204 18.01 -5.27 2.32
C ALA A 204 17.84 -6.16 3.57
N LEU A 205 17.65 -5.54 4.74
CA LEU A 205 17.40 -6.26 5.99
C LEU A 205 16.07 -7.04 5.93
N THR A 206 15.04 -6.44 5.35
CA THR A 206 13.74 -7.12 5.17
C THR A 206 13.88 -8.33 4.24
N ALA A 207 14.59 -8.17 3.12
CA ALA A 207 14.82 -9.26 2.17
C ALA A 207 15.67 -10.41 2.79
N LEU A 208 16.62 -10.08 3.67
CA LEU A 208 17.43 -11.07 4.38
C LEU A 208 16.61 -11.80 5.46
N PHE A 209 15.67 -11.09 6.08
CA PHE A 209 14.83 -11.61 7.16
C PHE A 209 13.70 -12.51 6.63
N ALA A 210 13.12 -12.18 5.46
CA ALA A 210 12.01 -12.91 4.84
C ALA A 210 12.45 -14.25 4.25
#